data_8f5af139197b4ac08ac830b2629f178c
#
_entry.id   8f5af139197b4ac08ac830b2629f178c
#
_cell.length_a   1.000
_cell.length_b   1.000
_cell.length_c   1.000
_cell.angle_alpha   90.00
_cell.angle_beta   90.00
_cell.angle_gamma   90.00
#
_symmetry.space_group_name_H-M   'P 1'
#
loop_
_entity.id
_entity.type
_entity.pdbx_description
1 polymer ?
#
loop_
_entity_poly.entity_id
_entity_poly.type
_entity_poly.pdbx_seq_one_letter_code
_entity_poly.pdbx_strand_id
1 'polypeptide(L)'
;FAMTGLWEKRYTEWVQPALPWTFFGISILGTGILMGGAWAYEALSFGGFWAWDPVENSSLVPWLTLVAAGHLMMVVKHKKTAPATAIFLALLSFLLVLYSTFLTRSGILGDTSVHAFVDLGLNGQLLALLGFFTLGSLGIFFWHQRKMPKSPSEDAFSSREFWMFIGSLTLLLSAAQITFSTSIPVFNKLIGPEGLIPLLATQLAPPADAAQHYNSLQIPFALIISVLMGIAPFLRWKETPKELARRAVLSALLTVVLTALVAWGLELTAILYVALLATAIFAFLANADYWLRFLRGKWTAGGMALAHLGFALVLIGALISNAKKEAISTNITFIHKDFPSNENILLPLGDTVSMFPYYVSWRGERMEGHNRLFDVDFYEVDKPLASWADGERKHLKPSFQLQPFIQMNARMGNVREPSTQHFWNRDIYTYVSYADLRSESEKSGDWKEPMEASLKTGDEVFLFNTYLLHGDTLVVQDAAFDPATGELTHLDLALSLTLKGMDGTRYPIVLPYHLDGNNVENVEVELADLGIKIRFDGVKDEAGTYGITAWEKKSNDPPFILMQAFIFPYINLLWLGSILMGVGSLLAVWKRIYRSLNEGKK
;
A
#
# COMPACT_ATOMS: atom_id res chain seq x y z
N PHE A 1 3.02 -20.98 27.93
CA PHE A 1 4.30 -21.69 28.13
C PHE A 1 5.36 -20.80 28.79
N ALA A 2 5.76 -19.65 28.20
CA ALA A 2 6.79 -18.78 28.78
C ALA A 2 6.41 -18.26 30.17
N MET A 3 5.18 -17.79 30.36
CA MET A 3 4.66 -17.34 31.65
C MET A 3 4.61 -18.48 32.69
N THR A 4 4.15 -19.67 32.30
CA THR A 4 4.17 -20.86 33.17
C THR A 4 5.59 -21.23 33.55
N GLY A 5 6.53 -21.20 32.59
CA GLY A 5 7.95 -21.45 32.85
C GLY A 5 8.55 -20.47 33.85
N LEU A 6 8.16 -19.17 33.78
CA LEU A 6 8.55 -18.16 34.78
C LEU A 6 7.95 -18.47 36.15
N TRP A 7 6.64 -18.74 36.20
CA TRP A 7 5.91 -19.00 37.45
C TRP A 7 6.45 -20.21 38.19
N GLU A 8 6.69 -21.32 37.45
CA GLU A 8 7.21 -22.57 38.00
C GLU A 8 8.75 -22.56 38.19
N LYS A 9 9.44 -21.46 37.81
CA LYS A 9 10.92 -21.36 37.82
C LYS A 9 11.61 -22.40 36.93
N ARG A 10 10.92 -22.87 35.90
CA ARG A 10 11.43 -23.83 34.89
C ARG A 10 11.85 -23.08 33.64
N TYR A 11 12.95 -22.38 33.71
CA TYR A 11 13.36 -21.39 32.72
C TYR A 11 13.78 -21.96 31.36
N THR A 12 14.03 -23.27 31.25
CA THR A 12 14.44 -23.93 29.99
C THR A 12 13.49 -25.04 29.56
N GLU A 13 12.77 -25.67 30.47
CA GLU A 13 11.91 -26.85 30.21
C GLU A 13 10.66 -26.50 29.40
N TRP A 14 10.14 -25.27 29.56
CA TRP A 14 8.97 -24.79 28.81
C TRP A 14 9.20 -24.76 27.29
N VAL A 15 10.48 -24.70 26.86
CA VAL A 15 10.83 -24.58 25.43
C VAL A 15 10.43 -25.82 24.65
N GLN A 16 10.62 -27.03 25.19
CA GLN A 16 10.35 -28.26 24.47
C GLN A 16 8.87 -28.41 24.08
N PRO A 17 7.88 -28.27 24.97
CA PRO A 17 6.47 -28.29 24.60
C PRO A 17 6.02 -27.06 23.81
N ALA A 18 6.68 -25.90 23.97
CA ALA A 18 6.30 -24.68 23.27
C ALA A 18 6.76 -24.62 21.79
N LEU A 19 7.90 -25.26 21.45
CA LEU A 19 8.48 -25.19 20.11
C LEU A 19 7.53 -25.58 18.97
N PRO A 20 6.76 -26.67 19.02
CA PRO A 20 5.81 -27.00 17.97
C PRO A 20 4.79 -25.89 17.73
N TRP A 21 4.26 -25.32 18.81
CA TRP A 21 3.28 -24.22 18.76
C TRP A 21 3.87 -22.92 18.25
N THR A 22 5.12 -22.60 18.62
CA THR A 22 5.83 -21.43 18.11
C THR A 22 6.02 -21.54 16.61
N PHE A 23 6.51 -22.68 16.10
CA PHE A 23 6.68 -22.87 14.65
C PHE A 23 5.35 -22.95 13.91
N PHE A 24 4.30 -23.48 14.53
CA PHE A 24 2.95 -23.42 13.99
C PHE A 24 2.47 -21.96 13.86
N GLY A 25 2.66 -21.17 14.92
CA GLY A 25 2.36 -19.72 14.90
C GLY A 25 3.14 -18.96 13.82
N ILE A 26 4.44 -19.24 13.65
CA ILE A 26 5.27 -18.66 12.59
C ILE A 26 4.70 -19.02 11.22
N SER A 27 4.33 -20.30 11.02
CA SER A 27 3.77 -20.77 9.74
C SER A 27 2.44 -20.09 9.42
N ILE A 28 1.50 -20.09 10.35
CA ILE A 28 0.15 -19.54 10.13
C ILE A 28 0.19 -18.02 9.95
N LEU A 29 0.91 -17.31 10.83
CA LEU A 29 1.00 -15.85 10.73
C LEU A 29 1.74 -15.41 9.46
N GLY A 30 2.87 -16.06 9.12
CA GLY A 30 3.60 -15.76 7.89
C GLY A 30 2.80 -16.05 6.63
N THR A 31 2.08 -17.17 6.59
CA THR A 31 1.16 -17.47 5.47
C THR A 31 0.03 -16.45 5.41
N GLY A 32 -0.54 -16.06 6.55
CA GLY A 32 -1.59 -15.04 6.62
C GLY A 32 -1.13 -13.68 6.09
N ILE A 33 0.09 -13.25 6.41
CA ILE A 33 0.69 -12.01 5.88
C ILE A 33 0.83 -12.08 4.35
N LEU A 34 1.35 -13.18 3.82
CA LEU A 34 1.51 -13.36 2.36
C LEU A 34 0.16 -13.49 1.63
N MET A 35 -0.84 -14.12 2.24
CA MET A 35 -2.22 -14.13 1.72
C MET A 35 -2.83 -12.72 1.75
N GLY A 36 -2.56 -11.93 2.80
CA GLY A 36 -2.94 -10.52 2.87
C GLY A 36 -2.32 -9.70 1.75
N GLY A 37 -1.02 -9.92 1.46
CA GLY A 37 -0.34 -9.30 0.32
C GLY A 37 -0.93 -9.71 -1.03
N ALA A 38 -1.30 -10.98 -1.20
CA ALA A 38 -1.98 -11.44 -2.40
C ALA A 38 -3.37 -10.80 -2.56
N TRP A 39 -4.13 -10.73 -1.46
CA TRP A 39 -5.41 -10.03 -1.47
C TRP A 39 -5.26 -8.53 -1.79
N ALA A 40 -4.28 -7.85 -1.20
CA ALA A 40 -4.00 -6.44 -1.49
C ALA A 40 -3.64 -6.22 -2.97
N TYR A 41 -2.88 -7.15 -3.55
CA TYR A 41 -2.52 -7.13 -4.96
C TYR A 41 -3.72 -7.27 -5.89
N GLU A 42 -4.70 -8.12 -5.54
CA GLU A 42 -5.88 -8.38 -6.39
C GLU A 42 -7.06 -7.43 -6.10
N ALA A 43 -7.14 -6.81 -4.91
CA ALA A 43 -8.31 -6.07 -4.47
C ALA A 43 -8.08 -4.58 -4.22
N LEU A 44 -6.82 -4.11 -4.24
CA LEU A 44 -6.50 -2.74 -3.88
C LEU A 44 -5.67 -2.04 -4.96
N SER A 45 -5.96 -0.77 -5.17
CA SER A 45 -5.28 0.05 -6.18
C SER A 45 -3.93 0.65 -5.72
N PHE A 46 -3.17 -0.06 -4.85
CA PHE A 46 -1.83 0.38 -4.41
C PHE A 46 -0.76 0.23 -5.50
N GLY A 47 -1.08 -0.53 -6.55
CA GLY A 47 -0.12 -0.85 -7.59
C GLY A 47 1.01 -1.75 -7.09
N GLY A 48 0.69 -2.77 -6.25
CA GLY A 48 1.64 -3.76 -5.76
C GLY A 48 1.09 -4.66 -4.65
N PHE A 49 1.87 -5.68 -4.29
CA PHE A 49 1.52 -6.66 -3.24
C PHE A 49 1.89 -6.21 -1.83
N TRP A 50 2.66 -5.13 -1.68
CA TRP A 50 3.13 -4.57 -0.41
C TRP A 50 3.42 -3.08 -0.55
N ALA A 51 2.75 -2.27 0.23
CA ALA A 51 2.86 -0.81 0.20
C ALA A 51 3.54 -0.20 1.43
N TRP A 52 4.01 -1.02 2.38
CA TRP A 52 4.42 -0.59 3.72
C TRP A 52 3.31 0.17 4.46
N ASP A 53 2.06 -0.18 4.16
CA ASP A 53 0.92 0.35 4.90
C ASP A 53 1.07 0.06 6.39
N PRO A 54 0.69 0.99 7.30
CA PRO A 54 0.80 0.77 8.75
C PRO A 54 0.12 -0.51 9.26
N VAL A 55 -0.97 -0.97 8.64
CA VAL A 55 -1.64 -2.23 9.02
C VAL A 55 -0.83 -3.45 8.56
N GLU A 56 -0.25 -3.41 7.35
CA GLU A 56 0.70 -4.42 6.88
C GLU A 56 1.89 -4.53 7.84
N ASN A 57 2.51 -3.39 8.15
CA ASN A 57 3.64 -3.30 9.08
C ASN A 57 3.31 -3.87 10.46
N SER A 58 2.12 -3.54 10.98
CA SER A 58 1.68 -4.00 12.30
C SER A 58 1.53 -5.52 12.38
N SER A 59 1.26 -6.20 11.27
CA SER A 59 1.19 -7.66 11.18
C SER A 59 2.58 -8.31 11.02
N LEU A 60 3.49 -7.66 10.32
CA LEU A 60 4.85 -8.15 10.06
C LEU A 60 5.71 -8.16 11.32
N VAL A 61 5.60 -7.13 12.16
CA VAL A 61 6.42 -6.95 13.37
C VAL A 61 6.32 -8.12 14.37
N PRO A 62 5.13 -8.59 14.78
CA PRO A 62 5.01 -9.76 15.65
C PRO A 62 5.51 -11.05 14.99
N TRP A 63 5.42 -11.17 13.66
CA TRP A 63 5.99 -12.32 12.95
C TRP A 63 7.52 -12.33 13.01
N LEU A 64 8.20 -11.21 12.76
CA LEU A 64 9.66 -11.09 12.85
C LEU A 64 10.16 -11.45 14.26
N THR A 65 9.50 -10.95 15.30
CA THR A 65 9.87 -11.25 16.69
C THR A 65 9.57 -12.70 17.07
N LEU A 66 8.50 -13.30 16.54
CA LEU A 66 8.16 -14.71 16.76
C LEU A 66 9.17 -15.64 16.06
N VAL A 67 9.64 -15.28 14.86
CA VAL A 67 10.72 -15.99 14.16
C VAL A 67 12.00 -15.94 14.99
N ALA A 68 12.37 -14.77 15.49
CA ALA A 68 13.52 -14.59 16.37
C ALA A 68 13.40 -15.44 17.65
N ALA A 69 12.22 -15.42 18.31
CA ALA A 69 11.93 -16.24 19.48
C ALA A 69 12.09 -17.74 19.18
N GLY A 70 11.55 -18.23 18.05
CA GLY A 70 11.66 -19.63 17.63
C GLY A 70 13.12 -20.08 17.43
N HIS A 71 13.97 -19.21 16.86
CA HIS A 71 15.39 -19.49 16.69
C HIS A 71 16.12 -19.53 18.02
N LEU A 72 15.89 -18.59 18.93
CA LEU A 72 16.49 -18.61 20.27
C LEU A 72 15.99 -19.76 21.14
N MET A 73 14.72 -20.14 21.02
CA MET A 73 14.20 -21.35 21.67
C MET A 73 14.95 -22.62 21.19
N MET A 74 15.37 -22.69 19.92
CA MET A 74 16.23 -23.77 19.44
C MET A 74 17.61 -23.75 20.10
N VAL A 75 18.20 -22.55 20.31
CA VAL A 75 19.46 -22.41 21.06
C VAL A 75 19.29 -22.89 22.50
N VAL A 76 18.26 -22.44 23.20
CA VAL A 76 17.96 -22.87 24.58
C VAL A 76 17.77 -24.38 24.66
N LYS A 77 17.05 -25.00 23.70
CA LYS A 77 16.85 -26.44 23.66
C LYS A 77 18.16 -27.23 23.59
N HIS A 78 19.14 -26.75 22.83
CA HIS A 78 20.38 -27.48 22.59
C HIS A 78 21.48 -27.18 23.61
N LYS A 79 21.56 -25.94 24.10
CA LYS A 79 22.64 -25.49 24.99
C LYS A 79 22.18 -25.04 26.37
N LYS A 80 20.90 -24.86 26.59
CA LYS A 80 20.31 -24.25 27.81
C LYS A 80 20.85 -22.83 28.10
N THR A 81 21.41 -22.14 27.07
CA THR A 81 21.92 -20.77 27.16
C THR A 81 20.85 -19.77 26.76
N ALA A 82 20.98 -18.51 27.20
CA ALA A 82 20.10 -17.39 26.86
C ALA A 82 18.57 -17.61 27.12
N PRO A 83 18.12 -18.29 28.20
CA PRO A 83 16.69 -18.50 28.44
C PRO A 83 15.93 -17.19 28.64
N ALA A 84 16.56 -16.18 29.24
CA ALA A 84 15.96 -14.86 29.46
C ALA A 84 15.56 -14.19 28.14
N THR A 85 16.44 -14.19 27.14
CA THR A 85 16.16 -13.59 25.82
C THR A 85 15.06 -14.35 25.07
N ALA A 86 15.05 -15.68 25.14
CA ALA A 86 14.00 -16.49 24.50
C ALA A 86 12.62 -16.25 25.14
N ILE A 87 12.56 -16.16 26.49
CA ILE A 87 11.33 -15.81 27.20
C ILE A 87 10.88 -14.39 26.83
N PHE A 88 11.80 -13.43 26.88
CA PHE A 88 11.48 -12.04 26.55
C PHE A 88 10.90 -11.90 25.15
N LEU A 89 11.52 -12.53 24.12
CA LEU A 89 11.02 -12.46 22.75
C LEU A 89 9.68 -13.17 22.57
N ALA A 90 9.44 -14.29 23.28
CA ALA A 90 8.15 -14.97 23.25
C ALA A 90 7.03 -14.10 23.85
N LEU A 91 7.30 -13.39 24.95
CA LEU A 91 6.36 -12.45 25.55
C LEU A 91 6.17 -11.22 24.67
N LEU A 92 7.26 -10.66 24.13
CA LEU A 92 7.24 -9.50 23.24
C LEU A 92 6.40 -9.78 21.98
N SER A 93 6.56 -10.96 21.37
CA SER A 93 5.76 -11.32 20.19
C SER A 93 4.27 -11.32 20.49
N PHE A 94 3.85 -11.81 21.65
CA PHE A 94 2.46 -11.76 22.08
C PHE A 94 1.98 -10.31 22.32
N LEU A 95 2.78 -9.50 23.01
CA LEU A 95 2.46 -8.09 23.27
C LEU A 95 2.35 -7.29 21.97
N LEU A 96 3.18 -7.59 20.98
CA LEU A 96 3.13 -6.96 19.67
C LEU A 96 1.90 -7.38 18.85
N VAL A 97 1.36 -8.59 19.05
CA VAL A 97 0.05 -8.97 18.48
C VAL A 97 -1.07 -8.13 19.10
N LEU A 98 -1.06 -7.93 20.42
CA LEU A 98 -2.04 -7.05 21.08
C LEU A 98 -1.89 -5.59 20.63
N TYR A 99 -0.65 -5.11 20.50
CA TYR A 99 -0.36 -3.78 19.99
C TYR A 99 -0.80 -3.60 18.53
N SER A 100 -0.55 -4.59 17.68
CA SER A 100 -1.07 -4.63 16.30
C SER A 100 -2.60 -4.53 16.27
N THR A 101 -3.27 -5.28 17.15
CA THR A 101 -4.74 -5.22 17.29
C THR A 101 -5.20 -3.81 17.72
N PHE A 102 -4.50 -3.18 18.66
CA PHE A 102 -4.77 -1.81 19.05
C PHE A 102 -4.59 -0.85 17.86
N LEU A 103 -3.48 -0.90 17.15
CA LEU A 103 -3.21 -0.03 16.01
C LEU A 103 -4.30 -0.13 14.94
N THR A 104 -4.73 -1.34 14.60
CA THR A 104 -5.68 -1.58 13.51
C THR A 104 -7.13 -1.29 13.87
N ARG A 105 -7.52 -1.39 15.16
CA ARG A 105 -8.92 -1.29 15.62
C ARG A 105 -9.26 -0.02 16.37
N SER A 106 -8.27 0.78 16.74
CA SER A 106 -8.47 2.01 17.50
C SER A 106 -8.81 3.24 16.64
N GLY A 107 -8.77 3.13 15.31
CA GLY A 107 -8.87 4.27 14.41
C GLY A 107 -7.66 5.22 14.43
N ILE A 108 -6.61 4.93 15.24
CA ILE A 108 -5.43 5.80 15.35
C ILE A 108 -4.62 5.92 14.05
N LEU A 109 -4.76 4.94 13.15
CA LEU A 109 -4.14 4.89 11.84
C LEU A 109 -5.06 5.39 10.71
N GLY A 110 -6.27 5.90 11.01
CA GLY A 110 -7.28 6.26 10.02
C GLY A 110 -6.78 7.20 8.93
N ASP A 111 -5.94 8.17 9.30
CA ASP A 111 -5.39 9.16 8.36
C ASP A 111 -4.15 8.67 7.60
N THR A 112 -3.55 7.54 8.00
CA THR A 112 -2.27 7.06 7.47
C THR A 112 -2.34 5.68 6.82
N SER A 113 -3.49 5.00 6.92
CA SER A 113 -3.70 3.65 6.38
C SER A 113 -5.07 3.53 5.74
N VAL A 114 -5.09 3.01 4.53
CA VAL A 114 -6.35 2.67 3.83
C VAL A 114 -6.99 1.37 4.33
N HIS A 115 -6.28 0.59 5.14
CA HIS A 115 -6.78 -0.63 5.79
C HIS A 115 -7.26 -0.41 7.23
N ALA A 116 -7.12 0.80 7.78
CA ALA A 116 -7.54 1.07 9.15
C ALA A 116 -9.06 1.02 9.26
N PHE A 117 -9.52 0.38 10.32
CA PHE A 117 -10.95 0.38 10.64
C PHE A 117 -11.33 1.74 11.23
N VAL A 118 -12.59 2.12 10.99
CA VAL A 118 -13.18 3.30 11.64
C VAL A 118 -13.17 3.08 13.16
N ASP A 119 -12.96 4.15 13.92
CA ASP A 119 -13.00 4.10 15.39
C ASP A 119 -14.37 3.57 15.87
N LEU A 120 -14.32 2.41 16.52
CA LEU A 120 -15.49 1.74 17.09
C LEU A 120 -15.74 2.14 18.56
N GLY A 121 -15.02 3.13 19.09
CA GLY A 121 -15.09 3.54 20.50
C GLY A 121 -14.48 2.55 21.50
N LEU A 122 -13.66 1.60 21.03
CA LEU A 122 -13.07 0.54 21.86
C LEU A 122 -11.65 0.86 22.36
N ASN A 123 -11.17 2.08 22.17
CA ASN A 123 -9.80 2.49 22.48
C ASN A 123 -9.41 2.22 23.93
N GLY A 124 -10.28 2.55 24.87
CA GLY A 124 -10.04 2.35 26.31
C GLY A 124 -9.89 0.86 26.67
N GLN A 125 -10.77 0.01 26.13
CA GLN A 125 -10.75 -1.43 26.36
C GLN A 125 -9.47 -2.08 25.78
N LEU A 126 -9.08 -1.68 24.56
CA LEU A 126 -7.88 -2.18 23.90
C LEU A 126 -6.61 -1.76 24.66
N LEU A 127 -6.53 -0.50 25.12
CA LEU A 127 -5.42 -0.02 25.95
C LEU A 127 -5.38 -0.72 27.31
N ALA A 128 -6.52 -0.92 27.96
CA ALA A 128 -6.58 -1.65 29.23
C ALA A 128 -6.11 -3.11 29.05
N LEU A 129 -6.53 -3.79 27.98
CA LEU A 129 -6.08 -5.15 27.65
C LEU A 129 -4.57 -5.19 27.41
N LEU A 130 -4.05 -4.30 26.56
CA LEU A 130 -2.63 -4.17 26.27
C LEU A 130 -1.83 -3.86 27.55
N GLY A 131 -2.29 -2.90 28.35
CA GLY A 131 -1.65 -2.51 29.62
C GLY A 131 -1.62 -3.66 30.63
N PHE A 132 -2.74 -4.37 30.80
CA PHE A 132 -2.83 -5.52 31.72
C PHE A 132 -1.80 -6.62 31.36
N PHE A 133 -1.76 -7.02 30.10
CA PHE A 133 -0.81 -8.06 29.68
C PHE A 133 0.63 -7.56 29.67
N THR A 134 0.88 -6.29 29.32
CA THR A 134 2.23 -5.71 29.34
C THR A 134 2.79 -5.64 30.76
N LEU A 135 2.04 -5.05 31.67
CA LEU A 135 2.46 -4.93 33.07
C LEU A 135 2.61 -6.31 33.73
N GLY A 136 1.65 -7.22 33.50
CA GLY A 136 1.69 -8.58 34.04
C GLY A 136 2.88 -9.39 33.52
N SER A 137 3.07 -9.44 32.20
CA SER A 137 4.12 -10.27 31.60
C SER A 137 5.52 -9.71 31.85
N LEU A 138 5.72 -8.41 31.67
CA LEU A 138 7.02 -7.76 31.93
C LEU A 138 7.32 -7.72 33.44
N GLY A 139 6.32 -7.47 34.30
CA GLY A 139 6.49 -7.50 35.74
C GLY A 139 7.01 -8.86 36.23
N ILE A 140 6.36 -9.98 35.82
CA ILE A 140 6.82 -11.32 36.15
C ILE A 140 8.20 -11.62 35.53
N PHE A 141 8.45 -11.18 34.29
CA PHE A 141 9.74 -11.36 33.63
C PHE A 141 10.88 -10.69 34.43
N PHE A 142 10.77 -9.40 34.75
CA PHE A 142 11.80 -8.66 35.48
C PHE A 142 12.00 -9.18 36.92
N TRP A 143 10.92 -9.65 37.55
CA TRP A 143 11.01 -10.30 38.86
C TRP A 143 11.90 -11.56 38.86
N HIS A 144 11.82 -12.36 37.76
CA HIS A 144 12.57 -13.60 37.64
C HIS A 144 13.89 -13.46 36.88
N GLN A 145 14.14 -12.38 36.15
CA GLN A 145 15.30 -12.20 35.28
C GLN A 145 16.65 -12.43 36.01
N ARG A 146 16.77 -11.93 37.25
CA ARG A 146 17.99 -12.09 38.03
C ARG A 146 18.22 -13.52 38.53
N LYS A 147 17.21 -14.36 38.54
CA LYS A 147 17.25 -15.75 39.00
C LYS A 147 17.47 -16.75 37.85
N MET A 148 17.45 -16.27 36.62
CA MET A 148 17.63 -17.14 35.45
C MET A 148 19.10 -17.54 35.29
N PRO A 149 19.36 -18.77 34.79
CA PRO A 149 20.72 -19.21 34.51
C PRO A 149 21.41 -18.25 33.53
N LYS A 150 22.60 -17.80 33.90
CA LYS A 150 23.45 -17.03 32.99
C LYS A 150 24.25 -17.98 32.10
N SER A 151 24.54 -17.56 30.88
CA SER A 151 25.42 -18.34 29.98
C SER A 151 26.84 -18.39 30.53
N PRO A 152 27.39 -19.56 30.82
CA PRO A 152 28.74 -19.64 31.44
C PRO A 152 29.89 -19.53 30.45
N SER A 153 29.65 -19.53 29.16
CA SER A 153 30.71 -19.52 28.14
C SER A 153 30.38 -18.59 26.97
N GLU A 154 31.41 -17.96 26.44
CA GLU A 154 31.35 -17.27 25.13
C GLU A 154 31.10 -18.30 24.05
N ASP A 155 30.19 -17.99 23.15
CA ASP A 155 29.92 -18.85 21.99
C ASP A 155 31.03 -18.66 20.95
N ALA A 156 31.58 -19.74 20.44
CA ALA A 156 32.59 -19.69 19.38
C ALA A 156 32.00 -19.00 18.13
N PHE A 157 32.77 -18.11 17.51
CA PHE A 157 32.37 -17.43 16.27
C PHE A 157 31.98 -18.40 15.14
N SER A 158 32.54 -19.61 15.11
CA SER A 158 32.21 -20.67 14.17
C SER A 158 30.97 -21.50 14.53
N SER A 159 30.27 -21.15 15.61
CA SER A 159 29.12 -21.91 16.09
C SER A 159 27.80 -21.47 15.45
N ARG A 160 26.87 -22.43 15.31
CA ARG A 160 25.49 -22.12 14.88
C ARG A 160 24.76 -21.21 15.88
N GLU A 161 25.01 -21.38 17.14
CA GLU A 161 24.38 -20.61 18.22
C GLU A 161 24.65 -19.13 18.11
N PHE A 162 25.92 -18.77 17.90
CA PHE A 162 26.33 -17.39 17.71
C PHE A 162 25.58 -16.73 16.56
N TRP A 163 25.53 -17.38 15.38
CA TRP A 163 24.87 -16.80 14.20
C TRP A 163 23.35 -16.81 14.29
N MET A 164 22.75 -17.77 15.01
CA MET A 164 21.32 -17.74 15.33
C MET A 164 20.97 -16.57 16.26
N PHE A 165 21.84 -16.26 17.21
CA PHE A 165 21.68 -15.08 18.07
C PHE A 165 21.78 -13.78 17.25
N ILE A 166 22.79 -13.64 16.40
CA ILE A 166 22.96 -12.48 15.50
C ILE A 166 21.74 -12.34 14.57
N GLY A 167 21.25 -13.42 13.98
CA GLY A 167 20.05 -13.39 13.15
C GLY A 167 18.79 -12.97 13.92
N SER A 168 18.63 -13.45 15.16
CA SER A 168 17.52 -13.04 16.02
C SER A 168 17.61 -11.57 16.42
N LEU A 169 18.82 -11.06 16.67
CA LEU A 169 19.06 -9.63 16.94
C LEU A 169 18.74 -8.77 15.72
N THR A 170 19.15 -9.22 14.52
CA THR A 170 18.85 -8.53 13.24
C THR A 170 17.34 -8.42 13.02
N LEU A 171 16.60 -9.52 13.23
CA LEU A 171 15.14 -9.54 13.13
C LEU A 171 14.48 -8.60 14.15
N LEU A 172 15.00 -8.56 15.37
CA LEU A 172 14.50 -7.66 16.43
C LEU A 172 14.74 -6.19 16.09
N LEU A 173 15.92 -5.84 15.56
CA LEU A 173 16.24 -4.47 15.14
C LEU A 173 15.37 -4.03 13.96
N SER A 174 15.16 -4.93 12.98
CA SER A 174 14.23 -4.72 11.87
C SER A 174 12.81 -4.44 12.40
N ALA A 175 12.30 -5.30 13.29
CA ALA A 175 10.98 -5.13 13.91
C ALA A 175 10.88 -3.82 14.72
N ALA A 176 11.92 -3.44 15.46
CA ALA A 176 11.95 -2.20 16.23
C ALA A 176 11.89 -0.96 15.32
N GLN A 177 12.64 -0.95 14.21
CA GLN A 177 12.63 0.15 13.26
C GLN A 177 11.24 0.31 12.62
N ILE A 178 10.62 -0.80 12.16
CA ILE A 178 9.26 -0.77 11.58
C ILE A 178 8.26 -0.26 12.61
N THR A 179 8.31 -0.80 13.85
CA THR A 179 7.42 -0.38 14.93
C THR A 179 7.52 1.11 15.21
N PHE A 180 8.75 1.64 15.29
CA PHE A 180 8.97 3.05 15.57
C PHE A 180 8.32 3.94 14.50
N SER A 181 8.62 3.72 13.23
CA SER A 181 8.08 4.53 12.14
C SER A 181 6.55 4.39 12.00
N THR A 182 6.00 3.18 12.20
CA THR A 182 4.56 2.92 12.13
C THR A 182 3.80 3.53 13.32
N SER A 183 4.47 3.72 14.47
CA SER A 183 3.86 4.25 15.70
C SER A 183 3.89 5.78 15.80
N ILE A 184 4.33 6.51 14.77
CA ILE A 184 4.36 7.97 14.76
C ILE A 184 3.00 8.59 15.17
N PRO A 185 1.83 8.14 14.65
CA PRO A 185 0.53 8.65 15.10
C PRO A 185 0.28 8.42 16.60
N VAL A 186 0.75 7.30 17.16
CA VAL A 186 0.65 7.01 18.61
C VAL A 186 1.53 7.97 19.41
N PHE A 187 2.78 8.21 18.95
CA PHE A 187 3.66 9.16 19.60
C PHE A 187 3.09 10.58 19.59
N ASN A 188 2.49 11.01 18.48
CA ASN A 188 1.84 12.31 18.39
C ASN A 188 0.68 12.45 19.39
N LYS A 189 -0.16 11.41 19.55
CA LYS A 189 -1.23 11.41 20.56
C LYS A 189 -0.73 11.31 22.00
N LEU A 190 0.44 10.72 22.22
CA LEU A 190 1.00 10.57 23.57
C LEU A 190 1.84 11.76 24.00
N ILE A 191 2.81 12.18 23.17
CA ILE A 191 3.84 13.17 23.51
C ILE A 191 3.91 14.36 22.54
N GLY A 192 3.03 14.42 21.54
CA GLY A 192 2.92 15.56 20.63
C GLY A 192 2.44 16.85 21.33
N PRO A 193 2.41 17.98 20.62
CA PRO A 193 2.02 19.29 21.19
C PRO A 193 0.64 19.27 21.84
N GLU A 194 -0.29 18.51 21.26
CA GLU A 194 -1.67 18.32 21.74
C GLU A 194 -1.85 16.93 22.40
N GLY A 195 -0.75 16.27 22.71
CA GLY A 195 -0.75 14.92 23.27
C GLY A 195 -1.06 14.89 24.77
N LEU A 196 -1.20 13.68 25.32
CA LEU A 196 -1.48 13.46 26.75
C LEU A 196 -0.37 14.06 27.65
N ILE A 197 0.87 14.02 27.21
CA ILE A 197 2.06 14.59 27.88
C ILE A 197 2.82 15.40 26.83
N PRO A 198 2.56 16.71 26.68
CA PRO A 198 3.15 17.50 25.60
C PRO A 198 4.66 17.72 25.84
N LEU A 199 5.47 16.82 25.30
CA LEU A 199 6.94 16.87 25.36
C LEU A 199 7.57 17.39 24.07
N LEU A 200 6.89 17.23 22.92
CA LEU A 200 7.37 17.68 21.61
C LEU A 200 6.77 19.03 21.27
N ALA A 201 7.58 19.94 20.72
CA ALA A 201 7.13 21.25 20.26
C ALA A 201 6.33 21.19 18.94
N THR A 202 6.56 20.14 18.13
CA THR A 202 5.91 19.92 16.83
C THR A 202 5.47 18.47 16.71
N GLN A 203 4.46 18.21 15.88
CA GLN A 203 4.07 16.85 15.52
C GLN A 203 5.15 16.17 14.68
N LEU A 204 5.38 14.89 14.90
CA LEU A 204 6.20 14.05 14.05
C LEU A 204 5.44 13.75 12.75
N ALA A 205 6.07 13.97 11.59
CA ALA A 205 5.49 13.63 10.32
C ALA A 205 5.74 12.15 9.97
N PRO A 206 4.70 11.39 9.57
CA PRO A 206 4.90 10.08 8.95
C PRO A 206 5.73 10.22 7.66
N PRO A 207 6.44 9.16 7.21
CA PRO A 207 7.17 9.19 5.96
C PRO A 207 6.27 9.56 4.78
N ALA A 208 6.65 10.57 4.01
CA ALA A 208 5.90 11.00 2.82
C ALA A 208 5.93 9.93 1.71
N ASP A 209 7.06 9.25 1.54
CA ASP A 209 7.22 8.06 0.70
C ASP A 209 7.56 6.87 1.59
N ALA A 210 6.55 6.07 1.89
CA ALA A 210 6.68 4.88 2.74
C ALA A 210 7.62 3.85 2.09
N ALA A 211 7.50 3.62 0.78
CA ALA A 211 8.31 2.63 0.06
C ALA A 211 9.79 2.99 0.11
N GLN A 212 10.15 4.23 -0.18
CA GLN A 212 11.53 4.69 -0.11
C GLN A 212 12.08 4.62 1.33
N HIS A 213 11.31 5.08 2.31
CA HIS A 213 11.71 5.10 3.71
C HIS A 213 11.98 3.69 4.24
N TYR A 214 11.00 2.79 4.15
CA TYR A 214 11.16 1.44 4.70
C TYR A 214 12.15 0.61 3.90
N ASN A 215 12.15 0.67 2.56
CA ASN A 215 13.11 -0.09 1.74
C ASN A 215 14.56 0.30 2.05
N SER A 216 14.86 1.58 2.20
CA SER A 216 16.23 2.05 2.50
C SER A 216 16.77 1.49 3.83
N LEU A 217 15.89 1.30 4.82
CA LEU A 217 16.24 0.79 6.15
C LEU A 217 16.14 -0.74 6.24
N GLN A 218 15.22 -1.39 5.52
CA GLN A 218 14.99 -2.83 5.60
C GLN A 218 15.89 -3.66 4.69
N ILE A 219 16.34 -3.14 3.55
CA ILE A 219 17.27 -3.84 2.66
C ILE A 219 18.57 -4.28 3.38
N PRO A 220 19.25 -3.45 4.18
CA PRO A 220 20.40 -3.88 4.97
C PRO A 220 20.11 -5.06 5.91
N PHE A 221 18.94 -5.07 6.58
CA PHE A 221 18.55 -6.20 7.42
C PHE A 221 18.28 -7.45 6.57
N ALA A 222 17.61 -7.32 5.43
CA ALA A 222 17.35 -8.42 4.52
C ALA A 222 18.65 -9.04 3.96
N LEU A 223 19.66 -8.22 3.66
CA LEU A 223 21.00 -8.67 3.27
C LEU A 223 21.63 -9.57 4.33
N ILE A 224 21.66 -9.11 5.58
CA ILE A 224 22.23 -9.86 6.71
C ILE A 224 21.47 -11.18 6.90
N ILE A 225 20.13 -11.13 6.94
CA ILE A 225 19.28 -12.31 7.11
C ILE A 225 19.51 -13.31 5.99
N SER A 226 19.59 -12.87 4.73
CA SER A 226 19.82 -13.75 3.57
C SER A 226 21.19 -14.45 3.64
N VAL A 227 22.25 -13.73 4.00
CA VAL A 227 23.58 -14.33 4.22
C VAL A 227 23.53 -15.39 5.31
N LEU A 228 22.89 -15.07 6.45
CA LEU A 228 22.77 -16.00 7.57
C LEU A 228 21.96 -17.24 7.20
N MET A 229 20.86 -17.08 6.46
CA MET A 229 20.07 -18.21 5.93
C MET A 229 20.89 -19.12 5.01
N GLY A 230 21.80 -18.56 4.21
CA GLY A 230 22.67 -19.34 3.34
C GLY A 230 23.76 -20.09 4.09
N ILE A 231 24.34 -19.50 5.14
CA ILE A 231 25.44 -20.10 5.91
C ILE A 231 24.94 -21.07 6.97
N ALA A 232 23.86 -20.77 7.66
CA ALA A 232 23.36 -21.51 8.84
C ALA A 232 23.17 -23.02 8.63
N PRO A 233 22.74 -23.56 7.48
CA PRO A 233 22.63 -25.00 7.24
C PRO A 233 23.96 -25.75 7.40
N PHE A 234 25.08 -25.10 7.08
CA PHE A 234 26.42 -25.71 7.13
C PHE A 234 27.09 -25.56 8.50
N LEU A 235 26.54 -24.79 9.42
CA LEU A 235 27.08 -24.60 10.75
C LEU A 235 26.66 -25.74 11.69
N ARG A 236 27.58 -26.13 12.60
CA ARG A 236 27.28 -27.08 13.69
C ARG A 236 27.12 -26.38 15.01
N TRP A 237 26.48 -27.08 15.95
CA TRP A 237 26.41 -26.69 17.34
C TRP A 237 27.83 -26.78 17.95
N LYS A 238 28.23 -25.78 18.73
CA LYS A 238 29.51 -25.57 19.36
C LYS A 238 30.60 -25.10 18.41
N GLU A 239 31.03 -25.90 17.43
CA GLU A 239 32.11 -25.59 16.52
C GLU A 239 31.92 -26.25 15.16
N THR A 240 32.24 -25.53 14.09
CA THR A 240 32.08 -25.99 12.71
C THR A 240 33.45 -26.37 12.12
N PRO A 241 33.62 -27.64 11.68
CA PRO A 241 34.85 -28.03 10.98
C PRO A 241 35.05 -27.27 9.67
N LYS A 242 36.31 -26.92 9.33
CA LYS A 242 36.65 -26.17 8.11
C LYS A 242 36.16 -26.84 6.83
N GLU A 243 36.15 -28.18 6.79
CA GLU A 243 35.68 -28.97 5.65
C GLU A 243 34.20 -28.75 5.36
N LEU A 244 33.42 -28.54 6.40
CA LEU A 244 31.99 -28.27 6.24
C LEU A 244 31.74 -26.85 5.72
N ALA A 245 32.53 -25.87 6.18
CA ALA A 245 32.48 -24.51 5.68
C ALA A 245 32.86 -24.41 4.18
N ARG A 246 33.82 -25.22 3.71
CA ARG A 246 34.22 -25.27 2.29
C ARG A 246 33.07 -25.66 1.36
N ARG A 247 32.08 -26.41 1.83
CA ARG A 247 30.92 -26.82 1.01
C ARG A 247 30.04 -25.65 0.59
N ALA A 248 29.97 -24.58 1.40
CA ALA A 248 29.27 -23.35 1.04
C ALA A 248 29.94 -22.62 -0.16
N VAL A 249 31.22 -22.93 -0.46
CA VAL A 249 31.98 -22.27 -1.54
C VAL A 249 31.36 -22.54 -2.92
N LEU A 250 30.89 -23.75 -3.17
CA LEU A 250 30.26 -24.07 -4.46
C LEU A 250 28.98 -23.27 -4.67
N SER A 251 28.12 -23.18 -3.64
CA SER A 251 26.92 -22.37 -3.68
C SER A 251 27.28 -20.90 -3.89
N ALA A 252 28.34 -20.41 -3.25
CA ALA A 252 28.82 -19.04 -3.42
C ALA A 252 29.30 -18.74 -4.84
N LEU A 253 30.08 -19.68 -5.45
CA LEU A 253 30.55 -19.53 -6.84
C LEU A 253 29.36 -19.49 -7.83
N LEU A 254 28.42 -20.42 -7.68
CA LEU A 254 27.21 -20.43 -8.52
C LEU A 254 26.38 -19.15 -8.32
N THR A 255 26.36 -18.62 -7.11
CA THR A 255 25.67 -17.33 -6.81
C THR A 255 26.26 -16.20 -7.64
N VAL A 256 27.58 -16.07 -7.69
CA VAL A 256 28.24 -15.01 -8.48
C VAL A 256 27.81 -15.07 -9.95
N VAL A 257 27.85 -16.25 -10.53
CA VAL A 257 27.49 -16.46 -11.94
C VAL A 257 26.01 -16.14 -12.17
N LEU A 258 25.10 -16.70 -11.36
CA LEU A 258 23.68 -16.48 -11.54
C LEU A 258 23.28 -15.03 -11.27
N THR A 259 23.89 -14.39 -10.26
CA THR A 259 23.62 -12.97 -9.99
C THR A 259 24.06 -12.10 -11.16
N ALA A 260 25.25 -12.36 -11.73
CA ALA A 260 25.73 -11.62 -12.88
C ALA A 260 24.80 -11.79 -14.10
N LEU A 261 24.35 -13.02 -14.37
CA LEU A 261 23.43 -13.30 -15.49
C LEU A 261 22.07 -12.62 -15.29
N VAL A 262 21.48 -12.72 -14.11
CA VAL A 262 20.17 -12.13 -13.81
C VAL A 262 20.28 -10.60 -13.79
N ALA A 263 21.30 -10.05 -13.15
CA ALA A 263 21.50 -8.59 -13.09
C ALA A 263 21.74 -8.00 -14.48
N TRP A 264 22.53 -8.68 -15.33
CA TRP A 264 22.74 -8.27 -16.72
C TRP A 264 21.46 -8.39 -17.55
N GLY A 265 20.76 -9.53 -17.50
CA GLY A 265 19.53 -9.75 -18.27
C GLY A 265 18.36 -8.86 -17.87
N LEU A 266 18.34 -8.39 -16.63
CA LEU A 266 17.33 -7.48 -16.10
C LEU A 266 17.83 -6.02 -16.00
N GLU A 267 19.05 -5.73 -16.45
CA GLU A 267 19.66 -4.39 -16.38
C GLU A 267 19.58 -3.78 -14.98
N LEU A 268 19.88 -4.57 -13.93
CA LEU A 268 19.87 -4.11 -12.55
C LEU A 268 21.20 -3.39 -12.24
N THR A 269 21.15 -2.07 -12.05
CA THR A 269 22.35 -1.24 -11.83
C THR A 269 22.53 -0.81 -10.37
N ALA A 270 21.44 -0.79 -9.57
CA ALA A 270 21.51 -0.38 -8.18
C ALA A 270 22.27 -1.39 -7.32
N ILE A 271 23.41 -0.99 -6.76
CA ILE A 271 24.35 -1.86 -6.03
C ILE A 271 23.67 -2.61 -4.88
N LEU A 272 22.78 -1.96 -4.12
CA LEU A 272 22.05 -2.60 -3.03
C LEU A 272 21.08 -3.67 -3.51
N TYR A 273 20.45 -3.47 -4.66
CA TYR A 273 19.54 -4.45 -5.25
C TYR A 273 20.32 -5.66 -5.79
N VAL A 274 21.46 -5.43 -6.44
CA VAL A 274 22.36 -6.52 -6.89
C VAL A 274 22.91 -7.30 -5.70
N ALA A 275 23.27 -6.62 -4.61
CA ALA A 275 23.74 -7.27 -3.39
C ALA A 275 22.64 -8.10 -2.73
N LEU A 276 21.40 -7.58 -2.64
CA LEU A 276 20.26 -8.33 -2.10
C LEU A 276 19.93 -9.55 -2.97
N LEU A 277 19.95 -9.37 -4.29
CA LEU A 277 19.77 -10.48 -5.25
C LEU A 277 20.83 -11.57 -5.02
N ALA A 278 22.10 -11.18 -4.91
CA ALA A 278 23.20 -12.11 -4.68
C ALA A 278 23.01 -12.91 -3.38
N THR A 279 22.71 -12.22 -2.28
CA THR A 279 22.52 -12.90 -0.98
C THR A 279 21.27 -13.77 -0.94
N ALA A 280 20.19 -13.38 -1.60
CA ALA A 280 18.98 -14.18 -1.72
C ALA A 280 19.19 -15.41 -2.62
N ILE A 281 19.89 -15.30 -3.76
CA ILE A 281 20.29 -16.43 -4.60
C ILE A 281 21.23 -17.36 -3.81
N PHE A 282 22.16 -16.82 -3.04
CA PHE A 282 23.01 -17.63 -2.16
C PHE A 282 22.20 -18.42 -1.14
N ALA A 283 21.26 -17.78 -0.46
CA ALA A 283 20.36 -18.45 0.50
C ALA A 283 19.55 -19.57 -0.19
N PHE A 284 19.02 -19.32 -1.38
CA PHE A 284 18.28 -20.30 -2.17
C PHE A 284 19.14 -21.51 -2.51
N LEU A 285 20.30 -21.30 -3.14
CA LEU A 285 21.21 -22.37 -3.58
C LEU A 285 21.77 -23.17 -2.39
N ALA A 286 22.14 -22.50 -1.31
CA ALA A 286 22.70 -23.13 -0.13
C ALA A 286 21.68 -24.05 0.57
N ASN A 287 20.42 -23.61 0.69
CA ASN A 287 19.36 -24.44 1.26
C ASN A 287 18.93 -25.58 0.33
N ALA A 288 18.93 -25.34 -0.99
CA ALA A 288 18.69 -26.39 -1.99
C ALA A 288 19.80 -27.45 -1.94
N ASP A 289 21.06 -27.05 -1.91
CA ASP A 289 22.22 -27.96 -1.79
C ASP A 289 22.14 -28.77 -0.49
N TYR A 290 21.86 -28.12 0.62
CA TYR A 290 21.67 -28.78 1.91
C TYR A 290 20.54 -29.80 1.86
N TRP A 291 19.39 -29.46 1.30
CA TRP A 291 18.25 -30.37 1.20
C TRP A 291 18.56 -31.58 0.29
N LEU A 292 19.12 -31.32 -0.91
CA LEU A 292 19.38 -32.38 -1.90
C LEU A 292 20.52 -33.30 -1.48
N ARG A 293 21.66 -32.76 -1.06
CA ARG A 293 22.86 -33.57 -0.77
C ARG A 293 22.90 -34.12 0.65
N PHE A 294 22.57 -33.28 1.66
CA PHE A 294 22.65 -33.75 3.06
C PHE A 294 21.41 -34.49 3.53
N LEU A 295 20.25 -33.99 3.15
CA LEU A 295 18.99 -34.61 3.52
C LEU A 295 18.50 -35.61 2.46
N ARG A 296 19.28 -35.82 1.39
CA ARG A 296 18.99 -36.73 0.28
C ARG A 296 17.59 -36.51 -0.31
N GLY A 297 17.14 -35.27 -0.42
CA GLY A 297 15.83 -34.89 -0.92
C GLY A 297 14.63 -35.35 -0.06
N LYS A 298 14.85 -35.84 1.17
CA LYS A 298 13.75 -36.30 2.03
C LYS A 298 12.87 -35.14 2.49
N TRP A 299 11.64 -35.10 2.05
CA TRP A 299 10.66 -34.08 2.39
C TRP A 299 10.43 -33.95 3.90
N THR A 300 10.25 -35.08 4.60
CA THR A 300 10.02 -35.11 6.06
C THR A 300 11.19 -34.57 6.88
N ALA A 301 12.41 -34.55 6.31
CA ALA A 301 13.60 -34.00 6.94
C ALA A 301 13.88 -32.55 6.50
N GLY A 302 13.39 -32.16 5.32
CA GLY A 302 13.71 -30.93 4.62
C GLY A 302 12.90 -29.69 5.01
N GLY A 303 11.91 -29.78 5.91
CA GLY A 303 10.97 -28.71 6.18
C GLY A 303 11.62 -27.34 6.44
N MET A 304 12.69 -27.25 7.25
CA MET A 304 13.41 -25.98 7.47
C MET A 304 14.12 -25.49 6.21
N ALA A 305 14.79 -26.37 5.48
CA ALA A 305 15.50 -25.99 4.26
C ALA A 305 14.51 -25.49 3.19
N LEU A 306 13.36 -26.15 3.07
CA LEU A 306 12.28 -25.71 2.17
C LEU A 306 11.68 -24.37 2.58
N ALA A 307 11.47 -24.12 3.89
CA ALA A 307 10.96 -22.84 4.38
C ALA A 307 11.94 -21.70 4.06
N HIS A 308 13.25 -21.90 4.28
CA HIS A 308 14.26 -20.89 3.96
C HIS A 308 14.44 -20.71 2.44
N LEU A 309 14.37 -21.79 1.66
CA LEU A 309 14.39 -21.74 0.20
C LEU A 309 13.19 -20.95 -0.32
N GLY A 310 11.98 -21.21 0.21
CA GLY A 310 10.78 -20.46 -0.12
C GLY A 310 10.90 -18.98 0.22
N PHE A 311 11.40 -18.64 1.41
CA PHE A 311 11.62 -17.25 1.80
C PHE A 311 12.66 -16.53 0.92
N ALA A 312 13.76 -17.21 0.56
CA ALA A 312 14.74 -16.68 -0.38
C ALA A 312 14.10 -16.36 -1.75
N LEU A 313 13.20 -17.25 -2.22
CA LEU A 313 12.48 -17.04 -3.47
C LEU A 313 11.46 -15.89 -3.37
N VAL A 314 10.81 -15.70 -2.20
CA VAL A 314 9.98 -14.51 -1.92
C VAL A 314 10.81 -13.24 -2.06
N LEU A 315 12.03 -13.20 -1.49
CA LEU A 315 12.92 -12.04 -1.59
C LEU A 315 13.34 -11.77 -3.04
N ILE A 316 13.69 -12.81 -3.80
CA ILE A 316 14.06 -12.69 -5.22
C ILE A 316 12.89 -12.15 -6.04
N GLY A 317 11.70 -12.74 -5.88
CA GLY A 317 10.48 -12.32 -6.59
C GLY A 317 10.08 -10.90 -6.24
N ALA A 318 10.06 -10.55 -4.95
CA ALA A 318 9.76 -9.21 -4.47
C ALA A 318 10.74 -8.16 -5.02
N LEU A 319 12.05 -8.48 -4.97
CA LEU A 319 13.08 -7.58 -5.48
C LEU A 319 12.93 -7.34 -6.99
N ILE A 320 12.85 -8.40 -7.80
CA ILE A 320 12.77 -8.28 -9.26
C ILE A 320 11.49 -7.58 -9.66
N SER A 321 10.35 -7.99 -9.10
CA SER A 321 9.05 -7.43 -9.45
C SER A 321 8.96 -5.93 -9.13
N ASN A 322 9.45 -5.49 -7.96
CA ASN A 322 9.44 -4.07 -7.60
C ASN A 322 10.53 -3.25 -8.32
N ALA A 323 11.74 -3.81 -8.48
CA ALA A 323 12.85 -3.09 -9.12
C ALA A 323 12.61 -2.85 -10.63
N LYS A 324 11.81 -3.70 -11.25
CA LYS A 324 11.48 -3.68 -12.68
C LYS A 324 9.97 -3.47 -12.94
N LYS A 325 9.24 -2.99 -11.93
CA LYS A 325 7.89 -2.48 -12.13
C LYS A 325 7.93 -1.36 -13.16
N GLU A 326 7.08 -1.44 -14.15
CA GLU A 326 7.00 -0.46 -15.24
C GLU A 326 5.56 0.02 -15.41
N ALA A 327 5.36 1.34 -15.39
CA ALA A 327 4.10 1.95 -15.77
C ALA A 327 4.03 2.01 -17.29
N ILE A 328 3.07 1.31 -17.90
CA ILE A 328 2.85 1.33 -19.35
C ILE A 328 1.76 2.32 -19.77
N SER A 329 0.96 2.77 -18.82
CA SER A 329 -0.11 3.76 -19.00
C SER A 329 0.44 5.18 -18.99
N THR A 330 1.25 5.53 -19.99
CA THR A 330 1.82 6.88 -20.11
C THR A 330 1.04 7.72 -21.10
N ASN A 331 0.89 9.02 -20.82
CA ASN A 331 0.29 9.99 -21.73
C ASN A 331 1.31 11.07 -22.09
N ILE A 332 1.26 11.54 -23.33
CA ILE A 332 2.15 12.61 -23.83
C ILE A 332 1.70 13.97 -23.32
N THR A 333 0.41 14.17 -23.10
CA THR A 333 -0.20 15.43 -22.68
C THR A 333 -0.42 15.48 -21.17
N PHE A 334 -0.20 16.63 -20.55
CA PHE A 334 -0.58 16.88 -19.17
C PHE A 334 -2.11 16.76 -19.02
N ILE A 335 -2.56 15.92 -18.09
CA ILE A 335 -3.98 15.70 -17.81
C ILE A 335 -4.41 16.61 -16.65
N HIS A 336 -3.87 16.38 -15.47
CA HIS A 336 -4.15 17.13 -14.24
C HIS A 336 -3.05 16.85 -13.21
N LYS A 337 -2.84 17.78 -12.26
CA LYS A 337 -1.83 17.61 -11.20
C LYS A 337 -2.01 16.34 -10.35
N ASP A 338 -3.26 15.91 -10.15
CA ASP A 338 -3.61 14.73 -9.36
C ASP A 338 -3.52 13.42 -10.17
N PHE A 339 -3.35 13.51 -11.49
CA PHE A 339 -3.22 12.37 -12.41
C PHE A 339 -1.96 12.54 -13.26
N PRO A 340 -0.78 12.18 -12.72
CA PRO A 340 0.48 12.36 -13.44
C PRO A 340 0.48 11.59 -14.77
N SER A 341 0.88 12.26 -15.84
CA SER A 341 0.84 11.73 -17.21
C SER A 341 1.82 10.58 -17.46
N ASN A 342 2.83 10.41 -16.62
CA ASN A 342 3.77 9.29 -16.68
C ASN A 342 3.21 7.97 -16.11
N GLU A 343 2.01 7.98 -15.54
CA GLU A 343 1.37 6.80 -14.96
C GLU A 343 -0.09 6.63 -15.39
N ASN A 344 -0.70 7.64 -16.01
CA ASN A 344 -2.11 7.62 -16.38
C ASN A 344 -2.26 7.76 -17.89
N ILE A 345 -3.12 6.90 -18.47
CA ILE A 345 -3.54 6.98 -19.86
C ILE A 345 -5.01 7.40 -19.93
N LEU A 346 -5.33 8.30 -20.88
CA LEU A 346 -6.70 8.72 -21.17
C LEU A 346 -7.27 7.80 -22.24
N LEU A 347 -8.40 7.16 -21.95
CA LEU A 347 -9.10 6.25 -22.86
C LEU A 347 -10.50 6.80 -23.18
N PRO A 348 -10.72 7.39 -24.36
CA PRO A 348 -12.06 7.72 -24.84
C PRO A 348 -12.85 6.45 -25.15
N LEU A 349 -14.17 6.51 -25.00
CA LEU A 349 -15.06 5.39 -25.26
C LEU A 349 -14.99 4.95 -26.73
N GLY A 350 -14.68 3.69 -26.97
CA GLY A 350 -14.60 3.07 -28.27
C GLY A 350 -13.31 3.31 -29.05
N ASP A 351 -12.50 4.29 -28.64
CA ASP A 351 -11.22 4.58 -29.29
C ASP A 351 -10.15 3.56 -28.87
N THR A 352 -9.17 3.37 -29.77
CA THR A 352 -8.01 2.52 -29.49
C THR A 352 -6.77 3.39 -29.34
N VAL A 353 -6.13 3.33 -28.17
CA VAL A 353 -4.98 4.14 -27.79
C VAL A 353 -3.74 3.27 -27.67
N SER A 354 -2.57 3.81 -28.05
CA SER A 354 -1.28 3.12 -27.88
C SER A 354 -0.83 3.14 -26.43
N MET A 355 -0.58 1.97 -25.86
CA MET A 355 -0.01 1.74 -24.53
C MET A 355 1.05 0.65 -24.65
N PHE A 356 2.21 1.01 -25.21
CA PHE A 356 3.26 0.04 -25.55
C PHE A 356 3.60 -0.91 -24.39
N PRO A 357 3.69 -2.24 -24.63
CA PRO A 357 3.64 -2.96 -25.92
C PRO A 357 2.24 -3.34 -26.40
N TYR A 358 1.19 -2.74 -25.85
CA TYR A 358 -0.19 -3.02 -26.21
C TYR A 358 -0.86 -1.82 -26.89
N TYR A 359 -1.97 -2.10 -27.55
CA TYR A 359 -3.02 -1.14 -27.83
C TYR A 359 -4.21 -1.46 -26.94
N VAL A 360 -4.87 -0.44 -26.42
CA VAL A 360 -5.99 -0.62 -25.48
C VAL A 360 -7.21 0.16 -25.95
N SER A 361 -8.39 -0.39 -25.69
CA SER A 361 -9.66 0.25 -26.01
C SER A 361 -10.65 0.03 -24.87
N TRP A 362 -11.20 1.11 -24.34
CA TRP A 362 -12.33 1.04 -23.43
C TRP A 362 -13.62 0.84 -24.21
N ARG A 363 -14.29 -0.31 -24.03
CA ARG A 363 -15.49 -0.70 -24.77
C ARG A 363 -16.79 -0.21 -24.14
N GLY A 364 -16.78 0.10 -22.89
CA GLY A 364 -17.93 0.56 -22.13
C GLY A 364 -17.86 0.18 -20.67
N GLU A 365 -18.93 0.50 -19.99
CA GLU A 365 -19.09 0.18 -18.57
C GLU A 365 -20.44 -0.51 -18.32
N ARG A 366 -20.51 -1.29 -17.23
CA ARG A 366 -21.75 -1.91 -16.78
C ARG A 366 -21.80 -1.98 -15.27
N MET A 367 -23.01 -1.99 -14.73
CA MET A 367 -23.24 -2.18 -13.31
C MET A 367 -23.50 -3.65 -12.98
N GLU A 368 -22.75 -4.18 -12.00
CA GLU A 368 -23.01 -5.48 -11.38
C GLU A 368 -23.18 -5.30 -9.86
N GLY A 369 -24.42 -5.23 -9.40
CA GLY A 369 -24.72 -4.89 -8.01
C GLY A 369 -24.27 -3.46 -7.67
N HIS A 370 -23.28 -3.34 -6.77
CA HIS A 370 -22.68 -2.06 -6.39
C HIS A 370 -21.37 -1.77 -7.13
N ASN A 371 -20.95 -2.64 -8.05
CA ASN A 371 -19.70 -2.51 -8.76
C ASN A 371 -19.97 -1.96 -10.17
N ARG A 372 -19.25 -0.88 -10.54
CA ARG A 372 -19.21 -0.34 -11.89
C ARG A 372 -17.96 -0.90 -12.57
N LEU A 373 -18.14 -1.86 -13.47
CA LEU A 373 -17.08 -2.54 -14.22
C LEU A 373 -16.80 -1.78 -15.52
N PHE A 374 -15.51 -1.72 -15.88
CA PHE A 374 -15.04 -1.09 -17.11
C PHE A 374 -14.42 -2.17 -18.01
N ASP A 375 -15.02 -2.41 -19.18
CA ASP A 375 -14.53 -3.40 -20.13
C ASP A 375 -13.40 -2.81 -20.97
N VAL A 376 -12.16 -3.27 -20.75
CA VAL A 376 -10.96 -2.80 -21.43
C VAL A 376 -10.31 -3.93 -22.21
N ASP A 377 -10.29 -3.79 -23.52
CA ASP A 377 -9.66 -4.73 -24.44
C ASP A 377 -8.18 -4.40 -24.66
N PHE A 378 -7.34 -5.42 -24.62
CA PHE A 378 -5.91 -5.33 -24.88
C PHE A 378 -5.55 -6.08 -26.15
N TYR A 379 -4.79 -5.43 -27.02
CA TYR A 379 -4.33 -5.96 -28.30
C TYR A 379 -2.80 -5.98 -28.31
N GLU A 380 -2.22 -7.15 -28.46
CA GLU A 380 -0.78 -7.31 -28.70
C GLU A 380 -0.56 -7.29 -30.22
N VAL A 381 0.17 -6.29 -30.68
CA VAL A 381 0.28 -6.05 -32.13
C VAL A 381 1.71 -5.72 -32.53
N ASP A 382 2.16 -6.40 -33.57
CA ASP A 382 3.51 -6.24 -34.13
C ASP A 382 3.66 -5.01 -35.06
N LYS A 383 2.59 -4.26 -35.31
CA LYS A 383 2.59 -3.14 -36.27
C LYS A 383 2.01 -1.86 -35.66
N PRO A 384 2.50 -0.67 -36.07
CA PRO A 384 1.94 0.60 -35.63
C PRO A 384 0.47 0.77 -36.01
N LEU A 385 -0.35 1.34 -35.13
CA LEU A 385 -1.80 1.55 -35.33
C LEU A 385 -2.10 2.32 -36.63
N ALA A 386 -1.23 3.28 -36.98
CA ALA A 386 -1.35 4.08 -38.21
C ALA A 386 -1.24 3.27 -39.51
N SER A 387 -0.69 2.07 -39.47
CA SER A 387 -0.54 1.19 -40.64
C SER A 387 -1.77 0.30 -40.91
N TRP A 388 -2.84 0.42 -40.14
CA TRP A 388 -4.03 -0.40 -40.22
C TRP A 388 -5.14 0.32 -40.97
N ALA A 389 -5.75 -0.35 -41.96
CA ALA A 389 -6.93 0.16 -42.61
C ALA A 389 -8.11 0.20 -41.64
N ASP A 390 -8.99 1.23 -41.77
CA ASP A 390 -10.14 1.43 -40.86
C ASP A 390 -11.08 0.22 -40.76
N GLY A 391 -11.10 -0.64 -41.75
CA GLY A 391 -11.85 -1.90 -41.75
C GLY A 391 -11.20 -3.01 -40.91
N GLU A 392 -9.87 -3.03 -40.80
CA GLU A 392 -9.13 -4.05 -40.02
C GLU A 392 -9.29 -3.85 -38.54
N ARG A 393 -9.38 -2.58 -38.08
CA ARG A 393 -9.56 -2.21 -36.66
C ARG A 393 -10.84 -2.77 -36.04
N LYS A 394 -11.93 -2.86 -36.83
CA LYS A 394 -13.24 -3.32 -36.36
C LYS A 394 -13.32 -4.84 -36.14
N HIS A 395 -12.42 -5.61 -36.72
CA HIS A 395 -12.43 -7.08 -36.67
C HIS A 395 -11.32 -7.69 -35.82
N LEU A 396 -10.52 -6.85 -35.13
CA LEU A 396 -9.49 -7.34 -34.22
C LEU A 396 -10.11 -8.04 -33.01
N LYS A 397 -9.64 -9.25 -32.77
CA LYS A 397 -9.95 -9.93 -31.51
C LYS A 397 -8.94 -9.46 -30.46
N PRO A 398 -9.40 -9.08 -29.26
CA PRO A 398 -8.47 -8.75 -28.16
C PRO A 398 -7.62 -9.97 -27.80
N SER A 399 -6.36 -9.74 -27.48
CA SER A 399 -5.48 -10.77 -26.92
C SER A 399 -5.95 -11.22 -25.55
N PHE A 400 -6.44 -10.27 -24.75
CA PHE A 400 -7.15 -10.49 -23.50
C PHE A 400 -7.99 -9.25 -23.15
N GLN A 401 -8.91 -9.41 -22.19
CA GLN A 401 -9.75 -8.35 -21.66
C GLN A 401 -9.55 -8.25 -20.16
N LEU A 402 -9.48 -7.03 -19.64
CA LEU A 402 -9.48 -6.73 -18.22
C LEU A 402 -10.72 -5.92 -17.84
N GLN A 403 -11.17 -6.11 -16.60
CA GLN A 403 -12.38 -5.51 -16.08
C GLN A 403 -12.12 -4.87 -14.72
N PRO A 404 -11.26 -3.82 -14.66
CA PRO A 404 -11.13 -3.07 -13.43
C PRO A 404 -12.50 -2.46 -13.08
N PHE A 405 -12.77 -2.30 -11.77
CA PHE A 405 -14.07 -1.79 -11.36
C PHE A 405 -13.97 -0.80 -10.19
N ILE A 406 -15.04 -0.03 -10.01
CA ILE A 406 -15.21 0.87 -8.87
C ILE A 406 -16.41 0.39 -8.07
N GLN A 407 -16.16 -0.01 -6.82
CA GLN A 407 -17.21 -0.34 -5.88
C GLN A 407 -17.83 0.95 -5.34
N MET A 408 -19.12 1.13 -5.62
CA MET A 408 -19.90 2.29 -5.19
C MET A 408 -20.35 2.10 -3.75
N ASN A 409 -19.79 2.86 -2.81
CA ASN A 409 -20.13 2.75 -1.39
C ASN A 409 -20.47 4.11 -0.80
N ALA A 410 -21.76 4.32 -0.50
CA ALA A 410 -22.27 5.59 0.01
C ALA A 410 -21.77 5.95 1.43
N ARG A 411 -21.25 4.96 2.21
CA ARG A 411 -20.81 5.18 3.60
C ARG A 411 -19.29 5.34 3.73
N MET A 412 -18.53 4.61 2.92
CA MET A 412 -17.07 4.55 3.03
C MET A 412 -16.35 5.26 1.87
N GLY A 413 -17.12 5.85 0.93
CA GLY A 413 -16.57 6.35 -0.33
C GLY A 413 -16.38 5.23 -1.36
N ASN A 414 -16.12 5.62 -2.60
CA ASN A 414 -15.95 4.70 -3.72
C ASN A 414 -14.56 4.07 -3.66
N VAL A 415 -14.48 2.74 -3.77
CA VAL A 415 -13.24 1.96 -3.75
C VAL A 415 -12.91 1.50 -5.16
N ARG A 416 -11.69 1.82 -5.62
CA ARG A 416 -11.19 1.38 -6.92
C ARG A 416 -10.57 0.00 -6.76
N GLU A 417 -10.99 -0.95 -7.57
CA GLU A 417 -10.44 -2.30 -7.56
C GLU A 417 -9.78 -2.64 -8.89
N PRO A 418 -8.60 -3.26 -8.85
CA PRO A 418 -7.83 -3.59 -10.03
C PRO A 418 -8.40 -4.80 -10.77
N SER A 419 -7.86 -5.02 -11.98
CA SER A 419 -7.98 -6.27 -12.72
C SER A 419 -6.62 -6.66 -13.25
N THR A 420 -6.25 -7.94 -13.08
CA THR A 420 -4.90 -8.43 -13.37
C THR A 420 -4.93 -9.56 -14.41
N GLN A 421 -4.09 -9.47 -15.44
CA GLN A 421 -3.80 -10.57 -16.36
C GLN A 421 -2.49 -11.24 -15.95
N HIS A 422 -2.56 -12.51 -15.57
CA HIS A 422 -1.41 -13.30 -15.18
C HIS A 422 -0.78 -14.01 -16.36
N PHE A 423 0.52 -13.81 -16.54
CA PHE A 423 1.37 -14.60 -17.43
C PHE A 423 2.45 -15.31 -16.61
N TRP A 424 3.12 -16.32 -17.16
CA TRP A 424 4.13 -17.08 -16.43
C TRP A 424 5.36 -16.24 -16.00
N ASN A 425 5.68 -15.18 -16.74
CA ASN A 425 6.86 -14.33 -16.55
C ASN A 425 6.54 -12.88 -16.13
N ARG A 426 5.27 -12.49 -16.15
CA ARG A 426 4.84 -11.13 -15.79
C ARG A 426 3.34 -11.10 -15.50
N ASP A 427 2.92 -10.11 -14.77
CA ASP A 427 1.51 -9.74 -14.64
C ASP A 427 1.29 -8.36 -15.24
N ILE A 428 0.09 -8.15 -15.80
CA ILE A 428 -0.39 -6.84 -16.23
C ILE A 428 -1.52 -6.47 -15.27
N TYR A 429 -1.28 -5.47 -14.48
CA TYR A 429 -2.15 -4.99 -13.42
C TYR A 429 -2.73 -3.64 -13.83
N THR A 430 -4.05 -3.46 -13.76
CA THR A 430 -4.72 -2.24 -14.17
C THR A 430 -5.79 -1.82 -13.19
N TYR A 431 -6.01 -0.51 -13.05
CA TYR A 431 -7.17 0.03 -12.37
C TYR A 431 -7.59 1.38 -12.97
N VAL A 432 -8.87 1.74 -12.79
CA VAL A 432 -9.40 3.03 -13.23
C VAL A 432 -9.09 4.07 -12.17
N SER A 433 -8.27 5.06 -12.53
CA SER A 433 -7.90 6.16 -11.63
C SER A 433 -8.95 7.27 -11.60
N TYR A 434 -9.69 7.46 -12.71
CA TYR A 434 -10.80 8.39 -12.80
C TYR A 434 -11.86 7.89 -13.79
N ALA A 435 -13.11 8.04 -13.41
CA ALA A 435 -14.28 7.90 -14.29
C ALA A 435 -15.38 8.86 -13.82
N ASP A 436 -16.22 9.32 -14.72
CA ASP A 436 -17.42 10.08 -14.35
C ASP A 436 -18.48 9.12 -13.75
N LEU A 437 -18.60 9.14 -12.44
CA LEU A 437 -19.47 8.26 -11.68
C LEU A 437 -20.91 8.78 -11.51
N ARG A 438 -21.23 9.95 -12.06
CA ARG A 438 -22.60 10.48 -12.01
C ARG A 438 -23.59 9.53 -12.70
N SER A 439 -24.84 9.54 -12.21
CA SER A 439 -25.91 8.78 -12.83
C SER A 439 -26.31 9.37 -14.20
N GLU A 440 -26.92 8.57 -15.07
CA GLU A 440 -27.40 9.06 -16.37
C GLU A 440 -28.39 10.24 -16.23
N SER A 441 -29.19 10.27 -15.15
CA SER A 441 -30.08 11.38 -14.86
C SER A 441 -29.33 12.66 -14.49
N GLU A 442 -28.19 12.56 -13.81
CA GLU A 442 -27.29 13.68 -13.48
C GLU A 442 -26.47 14.11 -14.70
N LYS A 443 -26.23 13.20 -15.65
CA LYS A 443 -25.57 13.49 -16.92
C LYS A 443 -26.48 14.13 -17.95
N SER A 444 -27.81 14.04 -17.78
CA SER A 444 -28.80 14.35 -18.82
C SER A 444 -29.06 15.85 -19.08
N GLY A 445 -28.40 16.77 -18.38
CA GLY A 445 -28.49 18.20 -18.67
C GLY A 445 -27.42 18.65 -19.69
N ASP A 446 -27.72 19.66 -20.50
CA ASP A 446 -26.79 20.25 -21.46
C ASP A 446 -25.61 21.02 -20.79
N TRP A 447 -25.71 21.28 -19.48
CA TRP A 447 -24.81 22.11 -18.72
C TRP A 447 -24.05 21.32 -17.66
N LYS A 448 -22.79 21.69 -17.38
CA LYS A 448 -22.00 21.19 -16.25
C LYS A 448 -22.55 21.74 -14.94
N GLU A 449 -22.07 21.26 -13.81
CA GLU A 449 -22.38 21.83 -12.50
C GLU A 449 -22.04 23.33 -12.47
N PRO A 450 -22.88 24.16 -11.83
CA PRO A 450 -22.66 25.57 -11.76
C PRO A 450 -21.40 25.93 -10.95
N MET A 451 -20.69 26.92 -11.42
CA MET A 451 -19.60 27.56 -10.68
C MET A 451 -20.14 28.86 -10.06
N GLU A 452 -20.07 28.97 -8.75
CA GLU A 452 -20.37 30.21 -8.03
C GLU A 452 -19.12 31.09 -7.91
N ALA A 453 -19.26 32.36 -8.21
CA ALA A 453 -18.23 33.36 -8.05
C ALA A 453 -18.77 34.61 -7.34
N SER A 454 -17.89 35.35 -6.71
CA SER A 454 -18.21 36.64 -6.09
C SER A 454 -17.14 37.66 -6.47
N LEU A 455 -17.54 38.84 -6.93
CA LEU A 455 -16.64 39.90 -7.35
C LEU A 455 -17.22 41.29 -7.10
N LYS A 456 -16.37 42.31 -7.11
CA LYS A 456 -16.75 43.74 -7.04
C LYS A 456 -16.46 44.39 -8.38
N THR A 457 -16.96 45.62 -8.55
CA THR A 457 -16.59 46.44 -9.69
C THR A 457 -15.08 46.64 -9.71
N GLY A 458 -14.44 46.33 -10.86
CA GLY A 458 -13.00 46.36 -11.05
C GLY A 458 -12.25 45.06 -10.72
N ASP A 459 -12.91 44.08 -10.10
CA ASP A 459 -12.31 42.77 -9.83
C ASP A 459 -12.29 41.87 -11.07
N GLU A 460 -11.37 40.92 -11.08
CA GLU A 460 -11.26 39.89 -12.12
C GLU A 460 -11.32 38.50 -11.46
N VAL A 461 -12.12 37.60 -12.04
CA VAL A 461 -12.27 36.21 -11.58
C VAL A 461 -12.20 35.25 -12.75
N PHE A 462 -11.49 34.12 -12.60
CA PHE A 462 -11.46 33.08 -13.63
C PHE A 462 -12.75 32.23 -13.58
N LEU A 463 -13.40 32.09 -14.76
CA LEU A 463 -14.48 31.14 -15.00
C LEU A 463 -13.94 29.93 -15.77
N PHE A 464 -14.17 28.73 -15.23
CA PHE A 464 -13.84 27.44 -15.87
C PHE A 464 -12.38 27.29 -16.33
N ASN A 465 -11.44 28.05 -15.74
CA ASN A 465 -10.02 28.14 -16.16
C ASN A 465 -9.78 28.58 -17.62
N THR A 466 -10.82 29.01 -18.32
CA THR A 466 -10.77 29.35 -19.75
C THR A 466 -11.03 30.82 -20.00
N TYR A 467 -11.80 31.47 -19.15
CA TYR A 467 -12.21 32.85 -19.32
C TYR A 467 -11.92 33.69 -18.09
N LEU A 468 -11.52 34.92 -18.27
CA LEU A 468 -11.38 35.93 -17.21
C LEU A 468 -12.61 36.84 -17.22
N LEU A 469 -13.37 36.84 -16.16
CA LEU A 469 -14.54 37.71 -15.99
C LEU A 469 -14.15 38.97 -15.24
N HIS A 470 -14.37 40.11 -15.84
CA HIS A 470 -14.13 41.44 -15.26
C HIS A 470 -15.47 42.08 -14.86
N GLY A 471 -15.52 42.62 -13.65
CA GLY A 471 -16.66 43.37 -13.15
C GLY A 471 -16.61 44.82 -13.61
N ASP A 472 -17.49 45.21 -14.55
CA ASP A 472 -17.48 46.57 -15.07
C ASP A 472 -18.30 47.54 -14.20
N THR A 473 -19.63 47.49 -14.27
CA THR A 473 -20.52 48.41 -13.54
C THR A 473 -21.81 47.74 -13.12
N LEU A 474 -22.31 48.11 -11.94
CA LEU A 474 -23.65 47.78 -11.47
C LEU A 474 -24.53 49.04 -11.51
N VAL A 475 -25.64 49.00 -12.23
CA VAL A 475 -26.54 50.12 -12.43
C VAL A 475 -27.89 49.77 -11.87
N VAL A 476 -28.43 50.66 -11.04
CA VAL A 476 -29.85 50.59 -10.59
C VAL A 476 -30.69 51.25 -11.72
N GLN A 477 -31.54 50.44 -12.35
CA GLN A 477 -32.43 50.88 -13.42
C GLN A 477 -33.73 51.47 -12.88
N ASP A 478 -34.32 50.80 -11.91
CA ASP A 478 -35.52 51.26 -11.21
C ASP A 478 -35.52 50.77 -9.75
N ALA A 479 -36.12 51.55 -8.84
CA ALA A 479 -36.31 51.16 -7.45
C ALA A 479 -37.55 51.87 -6.86
N ALA A 480 -38.44 51.11 -6.25
CA ALA A 480 -39.61 51.62 -5.57
C ALA A 480 -39.65 51.16 -4.10
N PHE A 481 -40.07 52.07 -3.24
CA PHE A 481 -40.19 51.84 -1.80
C PHE A 481 -41.66 52.00 -1.35
N ASP A 482 -42.09 51.22 -0.41
CA ASP A 482 -43.41 51.44 0.23
C ASP A 482 -43.36 52.77 0.99
N PRO A 483 -44.28 53.72 0.66
CA PRO A 483 -44.31 55.02 1.31
C PRO A 483 -44.64 54.99 2.82
N ALA A 484 -45.27 53.91 3.30
CA ALA A 484 -45.68 53.77 4.68
C ALA A 484 -44.63 53.08 5.57
N THR A 485 -43.88 52.11 5.02
CA THR A 485 -42.91 51.31 5.77
C THR A 485 -41.47 51.69 5.45
N GLY A 486 -41.19 52.29 4.28
CA GLY A 486 -39.87 52.55 3.79
C GLY A 486 -39.14 51.27 3.28
N GLU A 487 -39.86 50.18 3.20
CA GLU A 487 -39.31 48.92 2.70
C GLU A 487 -39.19 48.93 1.16
N LEU A 488 -38.14 48.28 0.63
CA LEU A 488 -37.95 48.13 -0.80
C LEU A 488 -38.99 47.15 -1.37
N THR A 489 -39.83 47.64 -2.31
CA THR A 489 -40.88 46.82 -2.94
C THR A 489 -40.56 46.39 -4.35
N HIS A 490 -39.67 47.14 -5.06
CA HIS A 490 -39.26 46.81 -6.40
C HIS A 490 -37.80 47.27 -6.62
N LEU A 491 -36.99 46.45 -7.28
CA LEU A 491 -35.61 46.76 -7.60
C LEU A 491 -35.18 46.10 -8.91
N ASP A 492 -34.81 46.92 -9.88
CA ASP A 492 -34.23 46.48 -11.14
C ASP A 492 -32.76 46.87 -11.18
N LEU A 493 -31.90 45.89 -11.33
CA LEU A 493 -30.45 46.05 -11.48
C LEU A 493 -29.99 45.55 -12.84
N ALA A 494 -28.95 46.18 -13.38
CA ALA A 494 -28.19 45.68 -14.54
C ALA A 494 -26.70 45.61 -14.18
N LEU A 495 -26.15 44.40 -14.16
CA LEU A 495 -24.75 44.15 -13.92
C LEU A 495 -24.05 44.00 -15.27
N SER A 496 -23.17 44.98 -15.61
CA SER A 496 -22.32 44.89 -16.78
C SER A 496 -21.00 44.22 -16.45
N LEU A 497 -20.62 43.24 -17.25
CA LEU A 497 -19.42 42.42 -17.11
C LEU A 497 -18.72 42.31 -18.46
N THR A 498 -17.40 42.13 -18.45
CA THR A 498 -16.63 41.77 -19.66
C THR A 498 -15.99 40.41 -19.46
N LEU A 499 -16.36 39.43 -20.30
CA LEU A 499 -15.71 38.14 -20.37
C LEU A 499 -14.57 38.23 -21.38
N LYS A 500 -13.36 37.85 -20.94
CA LYS A 500 -12.14 37.87 -21.77
C LYS A 500 -11.65 36.45 -22.00
N GLY A 501 -11.57 36.06 -23.27
CA GLY A 501 -10.96 34.80 -23.69
C GLY A 501 -9.44 34.79 -23.56
N MET A 502 -8.85 33.60 -23.56
CA MET A 502 -7.37 33.44 -23.54
C MET A 502 -6.68 34.00 -24.78
N ASP A 503 -7.39 34.14 -25.90
CA ASP A 503 -6.96 34.78 -27.13
C ASP A 503 -6.98 36.33 -27.06
N GLY A 504 -7.47 36.89 -25.95
CA GLY A 504 -7.65 38.31 -25.71
C GLY A 504 -8.95 38.92 -26.26
N THR A 505 -9.83 38.10 -26.87
CA THR A 505 -11.15 38.54 -27.32
C THR A 505 -12.02 38.92 -26.12
N ARG A 506 -12.81 40.01 -26.24
CA ARG A 506 -13.66 40.54 -25.18
C ARG A 506 -15.13 40.41 -25.57
N TYR A 507 -15.93 39.91 -24.66
CA TYR A 507 -17.37 39.70 -24.81
C TYR A 507 -18.08 40.52 -23.72
N PRO A 508 -18.69 41.67 -24.05
CA PRO A 508 -19.49 42.43 -23.07
C PRO A 508 -20.80 41.71 -22.79
N ILE A 509 -21.18 41.65 -21.52
CA ILE A 509 -22.37 40.96 -21.05
C ILE A 509 -23.12 41.89 -20.10
N VAL A 510 -24.45 41.91 -20.18
CA VAL A 510 -25.31 42.61 -19.22
C VAL A 510 -26.23 41.57 -18.61
N LEU A 511 -26.17 41.43 -17.29
CA LEU A 511 -27.00 40.52 -16.52
C LEU A 511 -28.10 41.32 -15.77
N PRO A 512 -29.37 41.12 -16.10
CA PRO A 512 -30.46 41.74 -15.38
C PRO A 512 -30.76 41.02 -14.08
N TYR A 513 -31.30 41.73 -13.11
CA TYR A 513 -31.82 41.22 -11.83
C TYR A 513 -33.08 42.00 -11.48
N HIS A 514 -34.15 41.27 -11.29
CA HIS A 514 -35.47 41.84 -10.96
C HIS A 514 -35.95 41.32 -9.63
N LEU A 515 -36.26 42.23 -8.72
CA LEU A 515 -36.87 41.95 -7.43
C LEU A 515 -38.24 42.65 -7.37
N ASP A 516 -39.32 41.88 -7.15
CA ASP A 516 -40.65 42.39 -6.95
C ASP A 516 -41.26 41.82 -5.66
N GLY A 517 -41.36 42.66 -4.65
CA GLY A 517 -41.68 42.23 -3.28
C GLY A 517 -40.61 41.24 -2.76
N ASN A 518 -41.02 40.01 -2.46
CA ASN A 518 -40.13 38.92 -2.02
C ASN A 518 -39.73 37.95 -3.15
N ASN A 519 -40.18 38.23 -4.39
CA ASN A 519 -39.87 37.37 -5.52
C ASN A 519 -38.67 37.92 -6.30
N VAL A 520 -37.68 37.07 -6.48
CA VAL A 520 -36.51 37.34 -7.33
C VAL A 520 -36.69 36.61 -8.67
N GLU A 521 -36.73 37.37 -9.75
CA GLU A 521 -36.68 36.79 -11.08
C GLU A 521 -35.23 36.67 -11.55
N ASN A 522 -34.73 35.45 -11.56
CA ASN A 522 -33.37 35.13 -11.97
C ASN A 522 -33.30 34.91 -13.49
N VAL A 523 -32.77 35.88 -14.21
CA VAL A 523 -32.58 35.79 -15.65
C VAL A 523 -31.21 35.19 -15.98
N GLU A 524 -31.20 34.07 -16.70
CA GLU A 524 -30.00 33.43 -17.18
C GLU A 524 -29.64 33.97 -18.59
N VAL A 525 -28.45 34.46 -18.78
CA VAL A 525 -27.95 34.96 -20.07
C VAL A 525 -27.05 33.90 -20.69
N GLU A 526 -27.45 33.34 -21.83
CA GLU A 526 -26.70 32.33 -22.57
C GLU A 526 -25.83 33.00 -23.65
N LEU A 527 -24.55 32.68 -23.63
CA LEU A 527 -23.59 33.03 -24.68
C LEU A 527 -23.36 31.78 -25.54
N ALA A 528 -24.28 31.53 -26.48
CA ALA A 528 -24.35 30.30 -27.24
C ALA A 528 -23.04 29.99 -27.99
N ASP A 529 -22.37 31.01 -28.57
CA ASP A 529 -21.10 30.84 -29.30
C ASP A 529 -19.92 30.41 -28.40
N LEU A 530 -20.02 30.68 -27.08
CA LEU A 530 -18.99 30.33 -26.11
C LEU A 530 -19.38 29.09 -25.29
N GLY A 531 -20.64 28.62 -25.41
CA GLY A 531 -21.15 27.55 -24.59
C GLY A 531 -21.16 27.90 -23.08
N ILE A 532 -21.45 29.14 -22.74
CA ILE A 532 -21.49 29.63 -21.36
C ILE A 532 -22.86 30.23 -21.08
N LYS A 533 -23.36 30.00 -19.88
CA LYS A 533 -24.55 30.63 -19.34
C LYS A 533 -24.20 31.26 -17.99
N ILE A 534 -24.64 32.49 -17.78
CA ILE A 534 -24.33 33.26 -16.57
C ILE A 534 -25.60 33.89 -16.02
N ARG A 535 -25.68 33.92 -14.69
CA ARG A 535 -26.78 34.54 -13.93
C ARG A 535 -26.19 35.45 -12.85
N PHE A 536 -26.85 36.57 -12.62
CA PHE A 536 -26.57 37.45 -11.51
C PHE A 536 -27.48 37.05 -10.30
N ASP A 537 -26.84 36.74 -9.17
CA ASP A 537 -27.55 36.27 -7.95
C ASP A 537 -27.82 37.37 -6.94
N GLY A 538 -27.55 38.63 -7.32
CA GLY A 538 -27.77 39.81 -6.46
C GLY A 538 -26.53 40.28 -5.70
N VAL A 539 -26.70 41.31 -4.88
CA VAL A 539 -25.64 41.90 -4.04
C VAL A 539 -25.61 41.15 -2.71
N LYS A 540 -24.41 40.65 -2.34
CA LYS A 540 -24.20 39.80 -1.16
C LYS A 540 -23.90 40.54 0.14
N ASP A 541 -23.28 41.74 0.02
CA ASP A 541 -22.87 42.51 1.20
C ASP A 541 -23.00 44.04 0.98
N GLU A 542 -22.91 44.80 2.07
CA GLU A 542 -22.94 46.27 2.03
C GLU A 542 -21.71 46.89 1.33
N ALA A 543 -20.64 46.13 1.11
CA ALA A 543 -19.44 46.54 0.42
C ALA A 543 -19.54 46.44 -1.11
N GLY A 544 -20.75 46.06 -1.61
CA GLY A 544 -21.05 46.00 -3.05
C GLY A 544 -20.47 44.77 -3.74
N THR A 545 -20.28 43.66 -3.00
CA THR A 545 -19.92 42.36 -3.58
C THR A 545 -21.17 41.73 -4.19
N TYR A 546 -21.10 41.36 -5.47
CA TYR A 546 -22.18 40.68 -6.17
C TYR A 546 -21.84 39.22 -6.46
N GLY A 547 -22.88 38.37 -6.37
CA GLY A 547 -22.80 36.94 -6.67
C GLY A 547 -23.13 36.66 -8.12
N ILE A 548 -22.44 35.72 -8.70
CA ILE A 548 -22.69 35.20 -10.05
C ILE A 548 -22.68 33.70 -10.00
N THR A 549 -23.60 33.08 -10.71
CA THR A 549 -23.58 31.64 -11.01
C THR A 549 -23.37 31.48 -12.51
N ALA A 550 -22.39 30.67 -12.90
CA ALA A 550 -22.07 30.40 -14.30
C ALA A 550 -22.10 28.89 -14.57
N TRP A 551 -22.53 28.53 -15.77
CA TRP A 551 -22.54 27.16 -16.29
C TRP A 551 -21.77 27.10 -17.58
N GLU A 552 -21.00 26.04 -17.76
CA GLU A 552 -20.34 25.70 -19.03
C GLU A 552 -21.14 24.57 -19.71
N LYS A 553 -21.38 24.69 -21.02
CA LYS A 553 -22.05 23.66 -21.81
C LYS A 553 -21.19 22.41 -21.81
N LYS A 554 -21.81 21.26 -21.64
CA LYS A 554 -21.10 19.99 -21.76
C LYS A 554 -20.50 19.88 -23.16
N SER A 555 -19.23 19.54 -23.22
CA SER A 555 -18.56 19.22 -24.48
C SER A 555 -19.22 17.95 -25.08
N ASN A 556 -19.32 17.92 -26.40
CA ASN A 556 -19.72 16.72 -27.14
C ASN A 556 -18.58 15.68 -27.23
N ASP A 557 -17.50 15.87 -26.45
CA ASP A 557 -16.41 14.91 -26.39
C ASP A 557 -16.91 13.56 -25.89
N PRO A 558 -16.43 12.46 -26.48
CA PRO A 558 -16.82 11.14 -26.03
C PRO A 558 -16.45 10.95 -24.55
N PRO A 559 -17.25 10.20 -23.78
CA PRO A 559 -16.90 9.83 -22.42
C PRO A 559 -15.51 9.21 -22.38
N PHE A 560 -14.75 9.48 -21.32
CA PHE A 560 -13.42 8.93 -21.14
C PHE A 560 -13.20 8.42 -19.73
N ILE A 561 -12.23 7.54 -19.59
CA ILE A 561 -11.67 7.13 -18.30
C ILE A 561 -10.17 7.41 -18.27
N LEU A 562 -9.65 7.63 -17.06
CA LEU A 562 -8.22 7.55 -16.81
C LEU A 562 -7.90 6.22 -16.18
N MET A 563 -6.88 5.54 -16.69
CA MET A 563 -6.48 4.22 -16.24
C MET A 563 -4.98 4.20 -15.96
N GLN A 564 -4.61 3.50 -14.89
CA GLN A 564 -3.22 3.11 -14.65
C GLN A 564 -3.02 1.64 -15.02
N ALA A 565 -1.86 1.34 -15.60
CA ALA A 565 -1.47 -0.01 -15.95
C ALA A 565 0.04 -0.22 -15.68
N PHE A 566 0.35 -1.31 -14.99
CA PHE A 566 1.71 -1.68 -14.61
C PHE A 566 2.05 -3.09 -15.04
N ILE A 567 3.30 -3.30 -15.47
CA ILE A 567 3.88 -4.62 -15.63
C ILE A 567 4.65 -4.97 -14.36
N PHE A 568 4.35 -6.16 -13.79
CA PHE A 568 5.10 -6.75 -12.68
C PHE A 568 5.85 -8.00 -13.18
N PRO A 569 7.14 -7.87 -13.54
CA PRO A 569 7.89 -9.01 -14.06
C PRO A 569 8.21 -10.01 -12.95
N TYR A 570 8.08 -11.30 -13.26
CA TYR A 570 8.44 -12.44 -12.43
C TYR A 570 7.81 -12.47 -11.02
N ILE A 571 6.69 -11.82 -10.82
CA ILE A 571 5.97 -11.83 -9.51
C ILE A 571 5.59 -13.25 -9.08
N ASN A 572 5.41 -14.16 -10.02
CA ASN A 572 5.15 -15.58 -9.77
C ASN A 572 6.24 -16.27 -8.93
N LEU A 573 7.47 -15.76 -8.94
CA LEU A 573 8.54 -16.26 -8.05
C LEU A 573 8.20 -15.97 -6.58
N LEU A 574 7.61 -14.81 -6.30
CA LEU A 574 7.15 -14.46 -4.95
C LEU A 574 6.05 -15.42 -4.49
N TRP A 575 5.04 -15.67 -5.34
CA TRP A 575 3.93 -16.56 -4.99
C TRP A 575 4.38 -18.01 -4.83
N LEU A 576 5.24 -18.51 -5.71
CA LEU A 576 5.85 -19.83 -5.57
C LEU A 576 6.68 -19.93 -4.29
N GLY A 577 7.47 -18.91 -3.98
CA GLY A 577 8.25 -18.82 -2.74
C GLY A 577 7.36 -18.87 -1.50
N SER A 578 6.23 -18.17 -1.54
CA SER A 578 5.23 -18.14 -0.46
C SER A 578 4.65 -19.52 -0.19
N ILE A 579 4.28 -20.25 -1.23
CA ILE A 579 3.78 -21.62 -1.14
C ILE A 579 4.85 -22.56 -0.55
N LEU A 580 6.08 -22.49 -1.07
CA LEU A 580 7.20 -23.31 -0.58
C LEU A 580 7.55 -23.02 0.89
N MET A 581 7.53 -21.75 1.29
CA MET A 581 7.75 -21.34 2.68
C MET A 581 6.66 -21.90 3.60
N GLY A 582 5.38 -21.79 3.20
CA GLY A 582 4.26 -22.34 3.95
C GLY A 582 4.35 -23.87 4.10
N VAL A 583 4.55 -24.59 3.00
CA VAL A 583 4.70 -26.07 3.01
C VAL A 583 5.92 -26.49 3.84
N GLY A 584 7.06 -25.83 3.65
CA GLY A 584 8.29 -26.12 4.39
C GLY A 584 8.13 -25.94 5.91
N SER A 585 7.50 -24.85 6.31
CA SER A 585 7.24 -24.56 7.74
C SER A 585 6.25 -25.56 8.36
N LEU A 586 5.19 -25.93 7.67
CA LEU A 586 4.23 -26.96 8.12
C LEU A 586 4.90 -28.35 8.26
N LEU A 587 5.76 -28.73 7.31
CA LEU A 587 6.55 -29.97 7.43
C LEU A 587 7.48 -29.93 8.64
N ALA A 588 8.05 -28.78 8.96
CA ALA A 588 8.89 -28.60 10.14
C ALA A 588 8.07 -28.73 11.44
N VAL A 589 6.84 -28.25 11.47
CA VAL A 589 5.89 -28.42 12.58
C VAL A 589 5.51 -29.88 12.75
N TRP A 590 5.06 -30.52 11.67
CA TRP A 590 4.65 -31.93 11.67
C TRP A 590 5.74 -32.85 12.25
N LYS A 591 6.98 -32.68 11.81
CA LYS A 591 8.11 -33.44 12.31
C LYS A 591 8.33 -33.28 13.82
N ARG A 592 8.10 -32.07 14.37
CA ARG A 592 8.25 -31.81 15.80
C ARG A 592 7.14 -32.44 16.61
N ILE A 593 5.90 -32.35 16.16
CA ILE A 593 4.74 -32.97 16.80
C ILE A 593 4.92 -34.50 16.81
N TYR A 594 5.28 -35.10 15.66
CA TYR A 594 5.50 -36.53 15.54
C TYR A 594 6.58 -37.05 16.49
N ARG A 595 7.69 -36.31 16.66
CA ARG A 595 8.74 -36.66 17.62
C ARG A 595 8.27 -36.54 19.05
N SER A 596 7.56 -35.50 19.42
CA SER A 596 7.03 -35.32 20.77
C SER A 596 6.07 -36.41 21.17
N LEU A 597 5.21 -36.87 20.27
CA LEU A 597 4.28 -37.99 20.51
C LEU A 597 4.99 -39.34 20.70
N ASN A 598 6.13 -39.56 20.01
CA ASN A 598 6.89 -40.79 20.12
C ASN A 598 7.86 -40.80 21.31
N GLU A 599 8.36 -39.66 21.74
CA GLU A 599 9.18 -39.54 22.96
C GLU A 599 8.34 -39.70 24.23
N GLY A 600 7.06 -39.35 24.22
CA GLY A 600 6.11 -39.57 25.31
C GLY A 600 5.63 -41.04 25.46
N LYS A 601 5.97 -41.91 24.48
CA LYS A 601 5.66 -43.35 24.51
C LYS A 601 6.83 -44.24 25.00
N LYS A 602 8.01 -43.64 25.19
CA LYS A 602 9.18 -44.28 25.80
C LYS A 602 9.35 -43.78 27.25
#